data_7241009150086ef1fa617c4aaa83fbbb
#
_entry.id   7241009150086ef1fa617c4aaa83fbbb
#
_cell.length_a   1.000
_cell.length_b   1.000
_cell.length_c   1.000
_cell.angle_alpha   90.00
_cell.angle_beta   90.00
_cell.angle_gamma   90.00
#
_symmetry.space_group_name_H-M   'P 1'
#
loop_
_entity.id
_entity.type
_entity.pdbx_description
1 polymer ?
#
loop_
_entity_poly.entity_id
_entity_poly.type
_entity_poly.pdbx_seq_one_letter_code
_entity_poly.pdbx_strand_id
1 'polypeptide(L)'
;MSTASSASTSMRTHMCGSPRETDIGQRVTLCGWVARRREHGEHLAFVDLRDHTGIVQCVLNSDVDVRSEYVVRVSGVVRERPDGTRNDALPTGAVEIGECEVEILRSATPPPFPIDERADSVDENVRLQYRYLDLRRTRMQRNLRIRSAVNAAVRRSMESQGFVEVETPMLVPSTPEGAREFLVPSRKEQGSFYALPQSPQLFKQLLMVGGVDRYYQIARCLRDEDLRADRQYEFMQLDLEMSFVGQDD
;
A
#
# COMPACT_ATOMS: atom_id res chain seq x y z
N MET A 1 25.80 -31.79 -19.77
CA MET A 1 25.73 -30.33 -19.61
C MET A 1 24.87 -30.04 -18.37
N SER A 2 25.52 -29.67 -17.29
CA SER A 2 24.85 -29.39 -16.00
C SER A 2 24.19 -28.03 -16.07
N THR A 3 22.87 -27.98 -16.00
CA THR A 3 22.12 -26.73 -15.83
C THR A 3 22.32 -26.24 -14.39
N ALA A 4 23.24 -25.31 -14.22
CA ALA A 4 23.35 -24.58 -12.95
C ALA A 4 22.03 -23.84 -12.72
N SER A 5 21.26 -24.29 -11.73
CA SER A 5 20.12 -23.56 -11.19
C SER A 5 20.63 -22.20 -10.70
N SER A 6 20.19 -21.12 -11.33
CA SER A 6 20.44 -19.77 -10.83
C SER A 6 19.81 -19.67 -9.46
N ALA A 7 20.63 -19.66 -8.40
CA ALA A 7 20.16 -19.43 -7.05
C ALA A 7 19.38 -18.10 -7.04
N SER A 8 18.10 -18.15 -6.71
CA SER A 8 17.26 -16.97 -6.54
C SER A 8 17.91 -16.05 -5.50
N THR A 9 18.28 -14.84 -5.89
CA THR A 9 18.81 -13.80 -4.98
C THR A 9 17.71 -13.21 -4.09
N SER A 10 16.47 -13.68 -4.19
CA SER A 10 15.34 -13.25 -3.40
C SER A 10 15.46 -13.75 -1.95
N MET A 11 15.25 -12.87 -0.97
CA MET A 11 15.21 -13.23 0.44
C MET A 11 14.06 -14.17 0.80
N ARG A 12 13.06 -14.33 -0.05
CA ARG A 12 11.89 -15.20 0.15
C ARG A 12 11.49 -15.89 -1.14
N THR A 13 10.90 -17.07 -1.02
CA THR A 13 10.34 -17.82 -2.15
C THR A 13 8.82 -17.56 -2.31
N HIS A 14 8.12 -17.32 -1.21
CA HIS A 14 6.68 -17.15 -1.14
C HIS A 14 6.30 -15.94 -0.28
N MET A 15 5.09 -15.40 -0.52
CA MET A 15 4.44 -14.43 0.36
C MET A 15 3.73 -15.15 1.52
N CYS A 16 3.54 -14.47 2.67
CA CYS A 16 2.90 -15.09 3.83
C CYS A 16 1.44 -15.51 3.58
N GLY A 17 0.72 -14.81 2.72
CA GLY A 17 -0.65 -15.15 2.37
C GLY A 17 -0.79 -16.14 1.22
N SER A 18 0.31 -16.66 0.64
CA SER A 18 0.23 -17.51 -0.56
C SER A 18 0.17 -19.02 -0.34
N PRO A 19 0.72 -19.64 0.74
CA PRO A 19 0.72 -21.10 0.88
C PRO A 19 -0.69 -21.71 0.87
N ARG A 20 -0.85 -22.82 0.17
CA ARG A 20 -2.10 -23.58 0.02
C ARG A 20 -1.85 -25.08 0.18
N GLU A 21 -2.93 -25.87 0.19
CA GLU A 21 -2.87 -27.33 0.23
C GLU A 21 -2.06 -27.93 -0.92
N THR A 22 -2.03 -27.25 -2.08
CA THR A 22 -1.22 -27.65 -3.24
C THR A 22 0.29 -27.54 -3.02
N ASP A 23 0.71 -26.81 -2.00
CA ASP A 23 2.12 -26.58 -1.69
C ASP A 23 2.63 -27.53 -0.58
N ILE A 24 1.78 -28.43 -0.07
CA ILE A 24 2.14 -29.39 0.98
C ILE A 24 3.36 -30.20 0.53
N GLY A 25 4.35 -30.31 1.42
CA GLY A 25 5.64 -30.95 1.18
C GLY A 25 6.70 -30.03 0.58
N GLN A 26 6.35 -28.86 0.11
CA GLN A 26 7.33 -27.89 -0.42
C GLN A 26 8.05 -27.17 0.74
N ARG A 27 9.39 -27.00 0.59
CA ARG A 27 10.16 -26.12 1.45
C ARG A 27 10.05 -24.69 0.95
N VAL A 28 9.58 -23.77 1.79
CA VAL A 28 9.37 -22.37 1.48
C VAL A 28 10.18 -21.47 2.40
N THR A 29 10.53 -20.29 1.91
CA THR A 29 11.13 -19.21 2.70
C THR A 29 10.22 -18.01 2.65
N LEU A 30 9.84 -17.49 3.82
CA LEU A 30 8.94 -16.38 4.03
C LEU A 30 9.67 -15.25 4.75
N CYS A 31 9.31 -14.01 4.47
CA CYS A 31 9.74 -12.85 5.24
C CYS A 31 8.51 -12.03 5.65
N GLY A 32 8.45 -11.63 6.91
CA GLY A 32 7.29 -10.90 7.42
C GLY A 32 7.48 -10.37 8.83
N TRP A 33 6.41 -9.83 9.36
CA TRP A 33 6.31 -9.39 10.74
C TRP A 33 5.62 -10.45 11.59
N VAL A 34 6.11 -10.66 12.81
CA VAL A 34 5.46 -11.51 13.82
C VAL A 34 4.19 -10.79 14.29
N ALA A 35 3.03 -11.17 13.76
CA ALA A 35 1.76 -10.57 14.15
C ALA A 35 1.30 -11.05 15.54
N ARG A 36 1.52 -12.31 15.85
CA ARG A 36 1.14 -12.92 17.12
C ARG A 36 2.03 -14.14 17.40
N ARG A 37 2.39 -14.30 18.68
CA ARG A 37 3.03 -15.53 19.21
C ARG A 37 2.14 -16.12 20.29
N ARG A 38 2.04 -17.45 20.33
CA ARG A 38 1.29 -18.23 21.32
C ARG A 38 2.14 -19.42 21.71
N GLU A 39 2.37 -19.60 23.01
CA GLU A 39 3.02 -20.80 23.53
C GLU A 39 2.04 -21.97 23.49
N HIS A 40 2.55 -23.17 23.23
CA HIS A 40 1.78 -24.40 23.23
C HIS A 40 2.61 -25.53 23.88
N GLY A 41 2.28 -25.83 25.14
CA GLY A 41 3.10 -26.75 25.96
C GLY A 41 4.48 -26.15 26.25
N GLU A 42 5.44 -27.04 26.56
CA GLU A 42 6.79 -26.63 26.99
C GLU A 42 7.75 -26.37 25.82
N HIS A 43 7.46 -26.92 24.63
CA HIS A 43 8.46 -27.01 23.56
C HIS A 43 8.02 -26.34 22.24
N LEU A 44 6.78 -25.93 22.12
CA LEU A 44 6.26 -25.37 20.87
C LEU A 44 5.71 -23.96 21.04
N ALA A 45 5.91 -23.14 20.02
CA ALA A 45 5.27 -21.84 19.86
C ALA A 45 4.64 -21.74 18.48
N PHE A 46 3.42 -21.23 18.40
CA PHE A 46 2.78 -20.84 17.16
C PHE A 46 3.01 -19.36 16.90
N VAL A 47 3.53 -19.05 15.73
CA VAL A 47 3.77 -17.68 15.28
C VAL A 47 2.93 -17.41 14.04
N ASP A 48 2.07 -16.41 14.13
CA ASP A 48 1.35 -15.88 12.99
C ASP A 48 2.28 -14.88 12.28
N LEU A 49 2.86 -15.29 11.16
CA LEU A 49 3.72 -14.45 10.32
C LEU A 49 2.90 -13.73 9.29
N ARG A 50 3.04 -12.40 9.21
CA ARG A 50 2.24 -11.52 8.38
C ARG A 50 3.09 -10.74 7.39
N ASP A 51 2.61 -10.64 6.16
CA ASP A 51 3.03 -9.63 5.21
C ASP A 51 1.80 -8.92 4.61
N HIS A 52 2.00 -8.17 3.54
CA HIS A 52 0.93 -7.44 2.88
C HIS A 52 -0.10 -8.33 2.15
N THR A 53 0.17 -9.61 1.95
CA THR A 53 -0.74 -10.56 1.27
C THR A 53 -1.62 -11.34 2.23
N GLY A 54 -1.22 -11.42 3.50
CA GLY A 54 -1.95 -12.16 4.51
C GLY A 54 -1.07 -12.69 5.63
N ILE A 55 -1.59 -13.72 6.30
CA ILE A 55 -0.99 -14.36 7.47
C ILE A 55 -0.86 -15.84 7.22
N VAL A 56 0.23 -16.45 7.70
CA VAL A 56 0.40 -17.91 7.81
C VAL A 56 0.90 -18.27 9.20
N GLN A 57 0.45 -19.41 9.73
CA GLN A 57 0.97 -19.96 10.97
C GLN A 57 2.29 -20.68 10.73
N CYS A 58 3.30 -20.35 11.54
CA CYS A 58 4.57 -21.07 11.61
C CYS A 58 4.68 -21.77 12.96
N VAL A 59 5.14 -23.00 12.96
CA VAL A 59 5.35 -23.80 14.17
C VAL A 59 6.84 -23.77 14.51
N LEU A 60 7.18 -23.16 15.63
CA LEU A 60 8.54 -22.94 16.09
C LEU A 60 8.82 -23.73 17.38
N ASN A 61 10.09 -23.92 17.69
CA ASN A 61 10.49 -24.30 19.04
C ASN A 61 10.25 -23.13 20.01
N SER A 62 9.88 -23.42 21.25
CA SER A 62 9.58 -22.40 22.27
C SER A 62 10.80 -21.57 22.69
N ASP A 63 12.02 -22.06 22.48
CA ASP A 63 13.29 -21.39 22.75
C ASP A 63 13.61 -20.25 21.78
N VAL A 64 12.92 -20.17 20.64
CA VAL A 64 13.08 -19.08 19.67
C VAL A 64 12.37 -17.81 20.18
N ASP A 65 13.12 -16.86 20.77
CA ASP A 65 12.56 -15.61 21.31
C ASP A 65 12.26 -14.59 20.19
N VAL A 66 11.12 -14.76 19.55
CA VAL A 66 10.56 -13.78 18.59
C VAL A 66 9.33 -13.12 19.21
N ARG A 67 9.27 -11.78 19.11
CA ARG A 67 8.20 -10.96 19.72
C ARG A 67 7.38 -10.25 18.67
N SER A 68 6.23 -9.70 19.09
CA SER A 68 5.34 -8.96 18.21
C SER A 68 6.11 -7.90 17.39
N GLU A 69 5.77 -7.83 16.11
CA GLU A 69 6.33 -6.93 15.11
C GLU A 69 7.84 -7.08 14.82
N TYR A 70 8.52 -8.12 15.36
CA TYR A 70 9.84 -8.49 14.86
C TYR A 70 9.77 -8.82 13.38
N VAL A 71 10.78 -8.42 12.63
CA VAL A 71 10.95 -8.80 11.23
C VAL A 71 11.77 -10.07 11.18
N VAL A 72 11.20 -11.12 10.62
CA VAL A 72 11.87 -12.43 10.57
C VAL A 72 11.85 -13.01 9.17
N ARG A 73 12.84 -13.84 8.89
CA ARG A 73 12.86 -14.79 7.79
C ARG A 73 12.63 -16.18 8.36
N VAL A 74 11.64 -16.89 7.84
CA VAL A 74 11.29 -18.25 8.26
C VAL A 74 11.41 -19.17 7.07
N SER A 75 12.24 -20.21 7.18
CA SER A 75 12.32 -21.29 6.19
C SER A 75 11.76 -22.56 6.81
N GLY A 76 10.85 -23.25 6.11
CA GLY A 76 10.21 -24.44 6.62
C GLY A 76 9.42 -25.18 5.57
N VAL A 77 8.76 -26.25 5.95
CA VAL A 77 7.97 -27.11 5.05
C VAL A 77 6.49 -26.81 5.24
N VAL A 78 5.79 -26.60 4.14
CA VAL A 78 4.33 -26.46 4.15
C VAL A 78 3.73 -27.81 4.51
N ARG A 79 2.86 -27.84 5.50
CA ARG A 79 2.15 -29.04 5.92
C ARG A 79 0.69 -28.73 6.23
N GLU A 80 -0.14 -29.74 6.20
CA GLU A 80 -1.53 -29.64 6.64
C GLU A 80 -1.59 -29.35 8.14
N ARG A 81 -2.54 -28.53 8.55
CA ARG A 81 -2.81 -28.33 9.98
C ARG A 81 -3.43 -29.60 10.57
N PRO A 82 -3.11 -29.92 11.83
CA PRO A 82 -3.74 -31.02 12.53
C PRO A 82 -5.29 -30.93 12.52
N ASP A 83 -5.95 -32.08 12.52
CA ASP A 83 -7.41 -32.17 12.54
C ASP A 83 -8.01 -31.28 13.64
N GLY A 84 -9.07 -30.55 13.30
CA GLY A 84 -9.76 -29.63 14.21
C GLY A 84 -9.05 -28.29 14.46
N THR A 85 -7.88 -28.04 13.83
CA THR A 85 -7.16 -26.76 13.98
C THR A 85 -7.21 -25.87 12.74
N ARG A 86 -7.93 -26.29 11.70
CA ARG A 86 -8.17 -25.50 10.49
C ARG A 86 -8.80 -24.14 10.86
N ASN A 87 -8.35 -23.07 10.22
CA ASN A 87 -8.87 -21.72 10.44
C ASN A 87 -9.46 -21.16 9.14
N ASP A 88 -10.76 -21.34 8.94
CA ASP A 88 -11.45 -20.92 7.73
C ASP A 88 -11.53 -19.38 7.54
N ALA A 89 -11.15 -18.60 8.56
CA ALA A 89 -11.03 -17.15 8.44
C ALA A 89 -9.78 -16.70 7.66
N LEU A 90 -8.81 -17.60 7.44
CA LEU A 90 -7.58 -17.31 6.72
C LEU A 90 -7.51 -18.11 5.41
N PRO A 91 -7.11 -17.50 4.29
CA PRO A 91 -6.87 -18.24 3.04
C PRO A 91 -5.79 -19.33 3.16
N THR A 92 -4.87 -19.19 4.12
CA THR A 92 -3.81 -20.16 4.47
C THR A 92 -4.23 -21.13 5.59
N GLY A 93 -5.48 -21.04 6.04
CA GLY A 93 -5.94 -21.69 7.27
C GLY A 93 -5.99 -23.21 7.25
N ALA A 94 -5.86 -23.85 6.09
CA ALA A 94 -5.74 -25.30 5.95
C ALA A 94 -4.30 -25.78 6.17
N VAL A 95 -3.31 -24.89 6.04
CA VAL A 95 -1.89 -25.24 6.11
C VAL A 95 -1.16 -24.44 7.18
N GLU A 96 0.01 -24.91 7.55
CA GLU A 96 0.99 -24.25 8.41
C GLU A 96 2.40 -24.54 7.92
N ILE A 97 3.38 -23.77 8.42
CA ILE A 97 4.79 -24.02 8.12
C ILE A 97 5.39 -24.77 9.31
N GLY A 98 5.84 -25.97 9.07
CA GLY A 98 6.57 -26.82 10.03
C GLY A 98 8.07 -26.83 9.77
N GLU A 99 8.83 -27.49 10.68
CA GLU A 99 10.29 -27.60 10.57
C GLU A 99 10.98 -26.24 10.33
N CYS A 100 10.55 -25.26 11.09
CA CYS A 100 10.95 -23.87 10.86
C CYS A 100 12.36 -23.57 11.37
N GLU A 101 13.18 -23.01 10.48
CA GLU A 101 14.41 -22.29 10.81
C GLU A 101 14.09 -20.78 10.77
N VAL A 102 14.44 -20.05 11.83
CA VAL A 102 14.10 -18.64 11.99
C VAL A 102 15.35 -17.80 12.07
N GLU A 103 15.40 -16.77 11.23
CA GLU A 103 16.39 -15.70 11.32
C GLU A 103 15.69 -14.39 11.68
N ILE A 104 16.14 -13.77 12.77
CA ILE A 104 15.65 -12.44 13.18
C ILE A 104 16.40 -11.40 12.33
N LEU A 105 15.71 -10.82 11.36
CA LEU A 105 16.26 -9.75 10.52
C LEU A 105 16.31 -8.44 11.29
N ARG A 106 15.28 -8.16 12.11
CA ARG A 106 15.26 -6.98 12.98
C ARG A 106 14.31 -7.19 14.16
N SER A 107 14.80 -6.87 15.35
CA SER A 107 13.95 -6.72 16.53
C SER A 107 13.17 -5.40 16.48
N ALA A 108 12.04 -5.35 17.17
CA ALA A 108 11.21 -4.16 17.28
C ALA A 108 10.82 -3.91 18.74
N THR A 109 10.64 -2.65 19.09
CA THR A 109 9.95 -2.27 20.33
C THR A 109 8.44 -2.51 20.16
N PRO A 110 7.69 -2.77 21.25
CA PRO A 110 6.24 -2.89 21.16
C PRO A 110 5.61 -1.68 20.47
N PRO A 111 4.71 -1.90 19.50
CA PRO A 111 4.03 -0.79 18.84
C PRO A 111 3.09 -0.06 19.80
N PRO A 112 2.80 1.24 19.58
CA PRO A 112 1.92 2.05 20.45
C PRO A 112 0.46 1.60 20.42
N PHE A 113 0.07 0.79 19.44
CA PHE A 113 -1.27 0.18 19.32
C PHE A 113 -1.17 -1.15 18.55
N PRO A 114 -2.16 -2.05 18.69
CA PRO A 114 -2.16 -3.32 17.97
C PRO A 114 -2.31 -3.09 16.45
N ILE A 115 -1.60 -3.91 15.63
CA ILE A 115 -1.63 -3.83 14.17
C ILE A 115 -2.72 -4.78 13.60
N ASP A 116 -3.93 -4.65 14.08
CA ASP A 116 -5.11 -5.40 13.67
C ASP A 116 -6.40 -4.56 13.85
N GLU A 117 -7.58 -5.18 13.76
CA GLU A 117 -8.87 -4.51 13.87
C GLU A 117 -9.10 -3.85 15.24
N ARG A 118 -8.42 -4.30 16.29
CA ARG A 118 -8.49 -3.67 17.63
C ARG A 118 -8.03 -2.21 17.62
N ALA A 119 -7.20 -1.84 16.65
CA ALA A 119 -6.79 -0.45 16.47
C ALA A 119 -7.94 0.48 15.99
N ASP A 120 -9.10 -0.05 15.60
CA ASP A 120 -10.26 0.79 15.26
C ASP A 120 -10.82 1.53 16.47
N SER A 121 -10.60 1.01 17.68
CA SER A 121 -10.95 1.68 18.95
C SER A 121 -9.89 2.66 19.47
N VAL A 122 -8.72 2.72 18.83
CA VAL A 122 -7.63 3.64 19.20
C VAL A 122 -7.90 5.02 18.62
N ASP A 123 -7.62 6.08 19.40
CA ASP A 123 -7.76 7.46 18.96
C ASP A 123 -7.07 7.70 17.60
N GLU A 124 -7.77 8.38 16.71
CA GLU A 124 -7.29 8.62 15.34
C GLU A 124 -6.00 9.42 15.32
N ASN A 125 -5.81 10.38 16.22
CA ASN A 125 -4.59 11.18 16.28
C ASN A 125 -3.36 10.31 16.59
N VAL A 126 -3.50 9.31 17.45
CA VAL A 126 -2.42 8.35 17.74
C VAL A 126 -2.11 7.53 16.49
N ARG A 127 -3.13 7.06 15.77
CA ARG A 127 -2.94 6.31 14.52
C ARG A 127 -2.34 7.17 13.40
N LEU A 128 -2.68 8.46 13.36
CA LEU A 128 -2.09 9.41 12.41
C LEU A 128 -0.63 9.73 12.74
N GLN A 129 -0.30 9.88 14.02
CA GLN A 129 1.08 10.09 14.47
C GLN A 129 2.01 8.92 14.06
N TYR A 130 1.51 7.69 14.13
CA TYR A 130 2.22 6.48 13.72
C TYR A 130 1.64 5.87 12.44
N ARG A 131 1.31 6.71 11.47
CA ARG A 131 0.62 6.31 10.24
C ARG A 131 1.29 5.15 9.50
N TYR A 132 2.62 5.11 9.50
CA TYR A 132 3.39 4.03 8.90
C TYR A 132 3.16 2.65 9.56
N LEU A 133 2.79 2.60 10.84
CA LEU A 133 2.36 1.37 11.51
C LEU A 133 0.89 1.05 11.18
N ASP A 134 0.01 2.05 11.24
CA ASP A 134 -1.40 1.89 10.87
C ASP A 134 -1.58 1.35 9.45
N LEU A 135 -0.71 1.74 8.53
CA LEU A 135 -0.69 1.22 7.16
C LEU A 135 -0.40 -0.28 7.04
N ARG A 136 0.14 -0.96 8.08
CA ARG A 136 0.31 -2.42 8.08
C ARG A 136 -1.00 -3.19 8.29
N ARG A 137 -2.05 -2.53 8.80
CA ARG A 137 -3.35 -3.16 9.03
C ARG A 137 -3.99 -3.59 7.72
N THR A 138 -4.67 -4.73 7.74
CA THR A 138 -5.32 -5.32 6.55
C THR A 138 -6.24 -4.33 5.83
N ARG A 139 -7.08 -3.60 6.58
CA ARG A 139 -7.97 -2.57 6.04
C ARG A 139 -7.21 -1.48 5.30
N MET A 140 -6.11 -0.99 5.88
CA MET A 140 -5.33 0.09 5.27
C MET A 140 -4.56 -0.38 4.03
N GLN A 141 -3.99 -1.59 4.08
CA GLN A 141 -3.38 -2.23 2.91
C GLN A 141 -4.38 -2.41 1.77
N ARG A 142 -5.60 -2.84 2.09
CA ARG A 142 -6.69 -2.95 1.11
C ARG A 142 -7.01 -1.60 0.47
N ASN A 143 -7.12 -0.53 1.28
CA ASN A 143 -7.42 0.82 0.79
C ASN A 143 -6.36 1.32 -0.21
N LEU A 144 -5.07 1.12 0.10
CA LEU A 144 -3.98 1.48 -0.82
C LEU A 144 -4.06 0.73 -2.14
N ARG A 145 -4.38 -0.59 -2.10
CA ARG A 145 -4.52 -1.42 -3.30
C ARG A 145 -5.73 -1.01 -4.14
N ILE A 146 -6.88 -0.74 -3.49
CA ILE A 146 -8.08 -0.26 -4.19
C ILE A 146 -7.76 1.06 -4.90
N ARG A 147 -7.12 2.01 -4.23
CA ARG A 147 -6.71 3.28 -4.85
C ARG A 147 -5.80 3.05 -6.07
N SER A 148 -4.80 2.19 -5.94
CA SER A 148 -3.91 1.84 -7.05
C SER A 148 -4.67 1.19 -8.22
N ALA A 149 -5.58 0.26 -7.93
CA ALA A 149 -6.41 -0.40 -8.93
C ALA A 149 -7.37 0.57 -9.64
N VAL A 150 -7.96 1.52 -8.90
CA VAL A 150 -8.80 2.58 -9.48
C VAL A 150 -7.99 3.44 -10.44
N ASN A 151 -6.82 3.94 -10.03
CA ASN A 151 -5.97 4.74 -10.90
C ASN A 151 -5.58 3.99 -12.19
N ALA A 152 -5.24 2.70 -12.06
CA ALA A 152 -4.91 1.87 -13.22
C ALA A 152 -6.13 1.64 -14.15
N ALA A 153 -7.33 1.49 -13.58
CA ALA A 153 -8.56 1.35 -14.35
C ALA A 153 -8.91 2.66 -15.09
N VAL A 154 -8.78 3.79 -14.41
CA VAL A 154 -8.98 5.12 -15.02
C VAL A 154 -8.04 5.30 -16.22
N ARG A 155 -6.73 5.04 -16.07
CA ARG A 155 -5.77 5.17 -17.18
C ARG A 155 -6.17 4.31 -18.36
N ARG A 156 -6.44 3.01 -18.14
CA ARG A 156 -6.89 2.12 -19.23
C ARG A 156 -8.15 2.62 -19.92
N SER A 157 -9.12 3.13 -19.17
CA SER A 157 -10.36 3.66 -19.73
C SER A 157 -10.12 4.90 -20.59
N MET A 158 -9.33 5.84 -20.10
CA MET A 158 -9.02 7.09 -20.83
C MET A 158 -8.19 6.81 -22.09
N GLU A 159 -7.16 5.99 -21.99
CA GLU A 159 -6.33 5.58 -23.12
C GLU A 159 -7.15 4.86 -24.20
N SER A 160 -8.07 3.96 -23.81
CA SER A 160 -8.94 3.25 -24.76
C SER A 160 -9.89 4.19 -25.54
N GLN A 161 -10.12 5.39 -25.04
CA GLN A 161 -10.93 6.42 -25.67
C GLN A 161 -10.07 7.47 -26.42
N GLY A 162 -8.77 7.25 -26.54
CA GLY A 162 -7.84 8.11 -27.27
C GLY A 162 -7.38 9.34 -26.50
N PHE A 163 -7.54 9.37 -25.19
CA PHE A 163 -6.99 10.43 -24.36
C PHE A 163 -5.50 10.25 -24.12
N VAL A 164 -4.78 11.35 -24.03
CA VAL A 164 -3.34 11.40 -23.71
C VAL A 164 -3.15 11.93 -22.29
N GLU A 165 -2.43 11.18 -21.44
CA GLU A 165 -2.07 11.64 -20.11
C GLU A 165 -0.93 12.66 -20.20
N VAL A 166 -1.16 13.88 -19.68
CA VAL A 166 -0.15 14.94 -19.64
C VAL A 166 -0.05 15.49 -18.23
N GLU A 167 1.12 15.39 -17.61
CA GLU A 167 1.40 16.00 -16.32
C GLU A 167 1.69 17.50 -16.47
N THR A 168 0.98 18.33 -15.72
CA THR A 168 1.12 19.78 -15.72
C THR A 168 1.99 20.25 -14.56
N PRO A 169 2.62 21.45 -14.66
CA PRO A 169 3.45 22.00 -13.59
C PRO A 169 2.69 22.22 -12.28
N MET A 170 3.40 22.05 -11.15
CA MET A 170 2.90 22.32 -9.81
C MET A 170 3.29 23.71 -9.27
N LEU A 171 4.32 24.35 -9.81
CA LEU A 171 4.65 25.75 -9.52
C LEU A 171 4.16 26.60 -10.66
N VAL A 172 3.08 27.32 -10.44
CA VAL A 172 2.37 28.06 -11.48
C VAL A 172 2.25 29.54 -11.10
N PRO A 173 1.98 30.45 -12.05
CA PRO A 173 1.55 31.79 -11.71
C PRO A 173 0.18 31.74 -11.03
N SER A 174 -0.09 32.72 -10.15
CA SER A 174 -1.42 32.88 -9.54
C SER A 174 -2.50 33.03 -10.60
N THR A 175 -3.58 32.26 -10.46
CA THR A 175 -4.74 32.31 -11.37
C THR A 175 -6.03 32.41 -10.55
N PRO A 176 -6.94 33.35 -10.86
CA PRO A 176 -8.16 33.53 -10.08
C PRO A 176 -9.20 32.44 -10.41
N GLU A 177 -9.11 31.26 -9.75
CA GLU A 177 -10.02 30.14 -9.97
C GLU A 177 -11.12 30.01 -8.89
N GLY A 178 -11.25 30.98 -7.98
CA GLY A 178 -12.35 31.04 -7.02
C GLY A 178 -12.04 30.62 -5.59
N ALA A 179 -10.99 29.83 -5.33
CA ALA A 179 -10.48 29.52 -4.00
C ALA A 179 -9.22 30.35 -3.68
N ARG A 180 -8.83 30.40 -2.40
CA ARG A 180 -7.52 30.92 -2.03
C ARG A 180 -6.43 29.93 -2.44
N GLU A 181 -5.30 30.49 -2.87
CA GLU A 181 -4.15 29.71 -3.31
C GLU A 181 -3.14 29.53 -2.17
N PHE A 182 -2.47 28.40 -2.17
CA PHE A 182 -1.24 28.23 -1.41
C PHE A 182 -0.08 28.87 -2.18
N LEU A 183 0.66 29.76 -1.53
CA LEU A 183 1.75 30.51 -2.15
C LEU A 183 3.10 29.94 -1.74
N VAL A 184 4.04 29.88 -2.70
CA VAL A 184 5.42 29.45 -2.50
C VAL A 184 6.33 30.64 -2.83
N PRO A 185 7.12 31.18 -1.86
CA PRO A 185 8.01 32.30 -2.13
C PRO A 185 9.08 31.98 -3.19
N SER A 186 9.30 32.89 -4.12
CA SER A 186 10.38 32.79 -5.10
C SER A 186 11.72 33.08 -4.44
N ARG A 187 12.71 32.19 -4.63
CA ARG A 187 14.09 32.45 -4.21
C ARG A 187 14.86 33.35 -5.17
N LYS A 188 14.40 33.45 -6.43
CA LYS A 188 15.09 34.20 -7.48
C LYS A 188 14.67 35.68 -7.48
N GLU A 189 13.40 35.95 -7.17
CA GLU A 189 12.84 37.30 -7.19
C GLU A 189 12.23 37.61 -5.83
N GLN A 190 12.84 38.52 -5.11
CA GLN A 190 12.34 38.95 -3.80
C GLN A 190 10.98 39.62 -3.92
N GLY A 191 10.00 39.19 -3.13
CA GLY A 191 8.63 39.69 -3.14
C GLY A 191 7.72 39.03 -4.17
N SER A 192 8.23 38.11 -4.98
CA SER A 192 7.45 37.31 -5.93
C SER A 192 7.12 35.93 -5.36
N PHE A 193 5.99 35.34 -5.82
CA PHE A 193 5.50 34.04 -5.37
C PHE A 193 5.05 33.19 -6.57
N TYR A 194 5.24 31.88 -6.42
CA TYR A 194 4.50 30.89 -7.19
C TYR A 194 3.22 30.55 -6.44
N ALA A 195 2.20 30.10 -7.15
CA ALA A 195 1.03 29.45 -6.58
C ALA A 195 1.08 27.94 -6.77
N LEU A 196 0.43 27.19 -5.88
CA LEU A 196 0.13 25.78 -6.12
C LEU A 196 -1.23 25.66 -6.82
N PRO A 197 -1.40 24.75 -7.81
CA PRO A 197 -2.56 24.75 -8.68
C PRO A 197 -3.83 24.32 -7.95
N GLN A 198 -4.90 25.06 -8.12
CA GLN A 198 -6.25 24.70 -7.71
C GLN A 198 -6.86 23.64 -8.63
N SER A 199 -6.49 23.70 -9.90
CA SER A 199 -6.74 22.72 -10.97
C SER A 199 -5.76 22.98 -12.12
N PRO A 200 -5.60 22.06 -13.09
CA PRO A 200 -4.76 22.30 -14.28
C PRO A 200 -5.44 23.16 -15.36
N GLN A 201 -6.42 23.97 -15.03
CA GLN A 201 -7.32 24.66 -15.97
C GLN A 201 -6.60 25.46 -17.06
N LEU A 202 -5.61 26.26 -16.70
CA LEU A 202 -4.86 27.05 -17.68
C LEU A 202 -4.08 26.15 -18.65
N PHE A 203 -3.43 25.12 -18.12
CA PHE A 203 -2.58 24.25 -18.94
C PHE A 203 -3.40 23.34 -19.85
N LYS A 204 -4.54 22.80 -19.41
CA LYS A 204 -5.37 21.98 -20.28
C LYS A 204 -5.98 22.77 -21.44
N GLN A 205 -6.34 24.04 -21.21
CA GLN A 205 -6.74 24.93 -22.31
C GLN A 205 -5.60 25.17 -23.30
N LEU A 206 -4.38 25.42 -22.81
CA LEU A 206 -3.21 25.57 -23.66
C LEU A 206 -2.87 24.28 -24.42
N LEU A 207 -3.11 23.11 -23.84
CA LEU A 207 -2.95 21.83 -24.53
C LEU A 207 -3.95 21.67 -25.68
N MET A 208 -5.21 22.13 -25.51
CA MET A 208 -6.19 22.15 -26.60
C MET A 208 -5.71 23.06 -27.73
N VAL A 209 -5.25 24.30 -27.42
CA VAL A 209 -4.65 25.21 -28.41
C VAL A 209 -3.41 24.57 -29.06
N GLY A 210 -2.64 23.80 -28.30
CA GLY A 210 -1.47 23.06 -28.78
C GLY A 210 -1.80 21.80 -29.61
N GLY A 211 -3.08 21.46 -29.81
CA GLY A 211 -3.52 20.36 -30.66
C GLY A 211 -3.54 18.99 -30.00
N VAL A 212 -3.59 18.90 -28.69
CA VAL A 212 -3.66 17.59 -27.98
C VAL A 212 -5.03 16.93 -28.12
N ASP A 213 -6.09 17.67 -28.43
CA ASP A 213 -7.46 17.20 -28.68
C ASP A 213 -8.16 16.50 -27.52
N ARG A 214 -7.56 15.49 -26.91
CA ARG A 214 -8.09 14.72 -25.78
C ARG A 214 -7.02 14.56 -24.71
N TYR A 215 -7.10 15.38 -23.70
CA TYR A 215 -6.19 15.39 -22.55
C TYR A 215 -6.86 14.77 -21.34
N TYR A 216 -6.11 14.05 -20.52
CA TYR A 216 -6.47 13.77 -19.12
C TYR A 216 -5.25 13.80 -18.21
N GLN A 217 -5.52 13.92 -16.92
CA GLN A 217 -4.52 13.80 -15.86
C GLN A 217 -5.19 13.35 -14.56
N ILE A 218 -4.52 12.50 -13.79
CA ILE A 218 -4.87 12.30 -12.38
C ILE A 218 -4.17 13.42 -11.61
N ALA A 219 -4.81 14.59 -11.59
CA ALA A 219 -4.24 15.85 -11.13
C ALA A 219 -4.29 15.98 -9.61
N ARG A 220 -3.20 16.46 -9.04
CA ARG A 220 -3.13 16.90 -7.64
C ARG A 220 -3.54 18.36 -7.56
N CYS A 221 -4.55 18.66 -6.77
CA CYS A 221 -5.14 19.98 -6.61
C CYS A 221 -5.05 20.44 -5.17
N LEU A 222 -4.80 21.73 -4.97
CA LEU A 222 -4.64 22.33 -3.65
C LEU A 222 -5.52 23.59 -3.56
N ARG A 223 -6.33 23.67 -2.48
CA ARG A 223 -7.19 24.83 -2.22
C ARG A 223 -7.11 25.20 -0.74
N ASP A 224 -6.80 26.44 -0.45
CA ASP A 224 -6.79 26.99 0.91
C ASP A 224 -8.21 27.42 1.31
N GLU A 225 -9.04 26.43 1.59
CA GLU A 225 -10.44 26.59 1.97
C GLU A 225 -10.71 26.01 3.37
N ASP A 226 -11.83 26.37 3.96
CA ASP A 226 -12.23 25.80 5.25
C ASP A 226 -12.48 24.29 5.14
N LEU A 227 -11.86 23.54 6.04
CA LEU A 227 -12.00 22.09 6.10
C LEU A 227 -13.44 21.71 6.48
N ARG A 228 -13.96 20.67 5.82
CA ARG A 228 -15.24 20.01 6.15
C ARG A 228 -15.04 18.51 6.10
N ALA A 229 -16.07 17.75 6.49
CA ALA A 229 -16.01 16.28 6.50
C ALA A 229 -15.59 15.67 5.14
N ASP A 230 -15.91 16.33 4.03
CA ASP A 230 -15.66 15.92 2.65
C ASP A 230 -14.68 16.82 1.89
N ARG A 231 -14.06 17.81 2.55
CA ARG A 231 -13.14 18.77 1.93
C ARG A 231 -11.78 18.74 2.60
N GLN A 232 -10.76 18.62 1.77
CA GLN A 232 -9.34 18.62 2.15
C GLN A 232 -8.60 19.71 1.39
N TYR A 233 -7.53 20.25 1.98
CA TYR A 233 -6.65 21.21 1.30
C TYR A 233 -6.00 20.64 0.05
N GLU A 234 -5.65 19.35 0.09
CA GLU A 234 -5.01 18.62 -0.99
C GLU A 234 -5.87 17.42 -1.37
N PHE A 235 -6.22 17.31 -2.63
CA PHE A 235 -7.04 16.23 -3.18
C PHE A 235 -6.62 15.89 -4.60
N MET A 236 -7.15 14.80 -5.14
CA MET A 236 -6.88 14.38 -6.51
C MET A 236 -8.16 14.40 -7.32
N GLN A 237 -8.04 14.81 -8.59
CA GLN A 237 -9.12 14.78 -9.58
C GLN A 237 -8.70 13.93 -10.77
N LEU A 238 -9.64 13.20 -11.36
CA LEU A 238 -9.54 12.89 -12.78
C LEU A 238 -9.95 14.17 -13.52
N ASP A 239 -8.98 14.84 -14.07
CA ASP A 239 -9.20 16.04 -14.88
C ASP A 239 -9.06 15.68 -16.36
N LEU A 240 -9.93 16.20 -17.20
CA LEU A 240 -9.92 15.95 -18.64
C LEU A 240 -10.41 17.16 -19.42
N GLU A 241 -9.97 17.26 -20.67
CA GLU A 241 -10.40 18.31 -21.60
C GLU A 241 -10.44 17.73 -23.02
N MET A 242 -11.39 18.18 -23.83
CA MET A 242 -11.54 17.77 -25.23
C MET A 242 -11.80 18.98 -26.12
N SER A 243 -11.27 18.94 -27.35
CA SER A 243 -11.57 19.89 -28.42
C SER A 243 -12.66 19.34 -29.34
N PHE A 244 -13.34 20.25 -30.07
CA PHE A 244 -14.28 19.92 -31.15
C PHE A 244 -15.39 18.94 -30.76
N VAL A 245 -15.91 19.06 -29.54
CA VAL A 245 -16.98 18.21 -28.99
C VAL A 245 -18.23 19.01 -28.68
N GLY A 246 -19.39 18.37 -28.78
CA GLY A 246 -20.68 18.86 -28.37
C GLY A 246 -21.16 18.24 -27.07
N GLN A 247 -22.44 18.46 -26.76
CA GLN A 247 -23.03 17.95 -25.51
C GLN A 247 -23.19 16.43 -25.46
N ASP A 248 -23.29 15.78 -26.60
CA ASP A 248 -23.58 14.36 -26.74
C ASP A 248 -22.35 13.49 -26.97
N ASP A 249 -21.12 14.08 -26.94
CA ASP A 249 -19.84 13.40 -27.14
C ASP A 249 -19.22 12.82 -25.85
#